data_1d48920c783ba7918bd160715b173fef
#
_entry.id   1d48920c783ba7918bd160715b173fef
#
_cell.length_a   1.000
_cell.length_b   1.000
_cell.length_c   1.000
_cell.angle_alpha   90.00
_cell.angle_beta   90.00
_cell.angle_gamma   90.00
#
_symmetry.space_group_name_H-M   'P 1'
#
loop_
_entity.id
_entity.type
_entity.pdbx_description
1 polymer ?
#
loop_
_entity_poly.entity_id
_entity_poly.type
_entity_poly.pdbx_seq_one_letter_code
_entity_poly.pdbx_strand_id
1 'polypeptide(L)'
;MHLIGLRVEQAKQILLIADGAEWIWKHIPPLLEKLGCPFIYQILDFYHVTEHIHTVALAAFSADELQNKWFNQARRLLKNGQAQTLLEQIKALRNLANSDNSKIIDCQINYLTKGLTNGRLNYALVSQLKLPIGSGAIESLIRQVVNLRMKGNGKFWLKNNAELMLHARCQWFAGNWKHFCDSVITARIRPATVSA
;
A
#
# COMPACT_ATOMS: atom_id res chain seq x y z
N MET A 1 -9.47 -2.33 17.25
CA MET A 1 -10.08 -1.19 17.97
C MET A 1 -9.93 0.17 17.28
N HIS A 2 -8.83 0.46 16.60
CA HIS A 2 -8.61 1.79 15.98
C HIS A 2 -9.62 2.12 14.87
N LEU A 3 -9.98 1.14 14.03
CA LEU A 3 -10.96 1.33 12.95
C LEU A 3 -12.36 1.68 13.47
N ILE A 4 -12.79 1.07 14.58
CA ILE A 4 -14.08 1.38 15.24
C ILE A 4 -14.08 2.83 15.73
N GLY A 5 -12.97 3.30 16.32
CA GLY A 5 -12.82 4.68 16.76
C GLY A 5 -12.89 5.70 15.60
N LEU A 6 -12.56 5.29 14.37
CA LEU A 6 -12.68 6.09 13.16
C LEU A 6 -14.06 6.01 12.50
N ARG A 7 -14.99 5.22 13.05
CA ARG A 7 -16.34 5.00 12.51
C ARG A 7 -16.32 4.58 11.04
N VAL A 8 -15.45 3.64 10.70
CA VAL A 8 -15.28 3.19 9.30
C VAL A 8 -16.57 2.61 8.71
N GLU A 9 -17.45 2.10 9.54
CA GLU A 9 -18.79 1.61 9.16
C GLU A 9 -19.70 2.72 8.60
N GLN A 10 -19.40 3.99 8.89
CA GLN A 10 -20.14 5.16 8.39
C GLN A 10 -19.50 5.77 7.13
N ALA A 11 -18.37 5.21 6.68
CA ALA A 11 -17.72 5.71 5.46
C ALA A 11 -18.58 5.44 4.23
N LYS A 12 -18.71 6.43 3.36
CA LYS A 12 -19.45 6.26 2.09
C LYS A 12 -18.78 5.28 1.14
N GLN A 13 -17.46 5.23 1.19
CA GLN A 13 -16.61 4.38 0.35
C GLN A 13 -15.37 3.97 1.12
N ILE A 14 -14.93 2.75 0.95
CA ILE A 14 -13.68 2.24 1.51
C ILE A 14 -12.82 1.74 0.35
N LEU A 15 -11.56 2.14 0.36
CA LEU A 15 -10.57 1.66 -0.57
C LEU A 15 -9.43 0.99 0.18
N LEU A 16 -9.21 -0.29 -0.11
CA LEU A 16 -8.05 -1.04 0.36
C LEU A 16 -6.98 -1.05 -0.75
N ILE A 17 -5.88 -0.39 -0.49
CA ILE A 17 -4.68 -0.41 -1.34
C ILE A 17 -3.60 -1.19 -0.59
N ALA A 18 -3.04 -2.21 -1.23
CA ALA A 18 -1.91 -2.96 -0.67
C ALA A 18 -1.06 -3.59 -1.77
N ASP A 19 0.12 -4.08 -1.39
CA ASP A 19 0.94 -4.93 -2.24
C ASP A 19 0.33 -6.32 -2.46
N GLY A 20 1.07 -7.22 -3.08
CA GLY A 20 0.61 -8.58 -3.37
C GLY A 20 0.59 -9.54 -2.18
N ALA A 21 0.85 -9.09 -0.94
CA ALA A 21 0.94 -9.95 0.24
C ALA A 21 -0.40 -10.65 0.55
N GLU A 22 -0.44 -11.96 0.43
CA GLU A 22 -1.67 -12.76 0.53
C GLU A 22 -2.39 -12.60 1.88
N TRP A 23 -1.64 -12.42 2.98
CA TRP A 23 -2.23 -12.28 4.31
C TRP A 23 -3.13 -11.04 4.44
N ILE A 24 -2.80 -9.94 3.76
CA ILE A 24 -3.62 -8.71 3.76
C ILE A 24 -4.99 -9.03 3.15
N TRP A 25 -4.97 -9.63 1.98
CA TRP A 25 -6.18 -9.96 1.23
C TRP A 25 -7.04 -11.04 1.88
N LYS A 26 -6.41 -11.93 2.64
CA LYS A 26 -7.11 -12.99 3.39
C LYS A 26 -7.78 -12.47 4.65
N HIS A 27 -7.20 -11.45 5.31
CA HIS A 27 -7.64 -11.05 6.65
C HIS A 27 -8.34 -9.69 6.70
N ILE A 28 -7.89 -8.71 5.91
CA ILE A 28 -8.43 -7.36 6.04
C ILE A 28 -9.85 -7.20 5.47
N PRO A 29 -10.19 -7.66 4.25
CA PRO A 29 -11.55 -7.55 3.75
C PRO A 29 -12.60 -8.21 4.65
N PRO A 30 -12.43 -9.48 5.09
CA PRO A 30 -13.38 -10.11 6.01
C PRO A 30 -13.51 -9.40 7.37
N LEU A 31 -12.42 -8.76 7.84
CA LEU A 31 -12.46 -7.95 9.06
C LEU A 31 -13.33 -6.70 8.85
N LEU A 32 -13.16 -6.00 7.74
CA LEU A 32 -13.95 -4.81 7.41
C LEU A 32 -15.44 -5.17 7.23
N GLU A 33 -15.75 -6.28 6.59
CA GLU A 33 -17.12 -6.80 6.46
C GLU A 33 -17.76 -7.08 7.82
N LYS A 34 -17.03 -7.73 8.74
CA LYS A 34 -17.48 -7.97 10.12
C LYS A 34 -17.73 -6.70 10.92
N LEU A 35 -17.04 -5.61 10.58
CA LEU A 35 -17.25 -4.30 11.18
C LEU A 35 -18.44 -3.54 10.58
N GLY A 36 -19.20 -4.17 9.65
CA GLY A 36 -20.35 -3.56 8.99
C GLY A 36 -19.97 -2.51 7.95
N CYS A 37 -18.72 -2.56 7.43
CA CYS A 37 -18.29 -1.62 6.41
C CYS A 37 -19.07 -1.83 5.10
N PRO A 38 -19.41 -0.75 4.39
CA PRO A 38 -20.06 -0.83 3.09
C PRO A 38 -19.10 -1.44 2.04
N PHE A 39 -19.47 -1.34 0.78
CA PHE A 39 -18.66 -1.85 -0.33
C PHE A 39 -17.19 -1.39 -0.26
N ILE A 40 -16.27 -2.36 -0.35
CA ILE A 40 -14.83 -2.15 -0.25
C ILE A 40 -14.21 -2.30 -1.64
N TYR A 41 -13.66 -1.21 -2.19
CA TYR A 41 -12.81 -1.27 -3.36
C TYR A 41 -11.45 -1.87 -2.97
N GLN A 42 -10.97 -2.83 -3.74
CA GLN A 42 -9.69 -3.49 -3.50
C GLN A 42 -8.80 -3.28 -4.72
N ILE A 43 -7.63 -2.70 -4.54
CA ILE A 43 -6.63 -2.58 -5.61
C ILE A 43 -5.22 -2.90 -5.11
N LEU A 44 -4.41 -3.45 -5.99
CA LEU A 44 -2.97 -3.49 -5.79
C LEU A 44 -2.39 -2.08 -5.87
N ASP A 45 -1.36 -1.81 -5.09
CA ASP A 45 -0.64 -0.54 -5.18
C ASP A 45 -0.08 -0.34 -6.59
N PHE A 46 -0.46 0.76 -7.23
CA PHE A 46 -0.07 1.05 -8.61
C PHE A 46 1.45 1.12 -8.78
N TYR A 47 2.15 1.73 -7.82
CA TYR A 47 3.60 1.89 -7.90
C TYR A 47 4.30 0.54 -7.76
N HIS A 48 3.83 -0.30 -6.84
CA HIS A 48 4.34 -1.65 -6.69
C HIS A 48 4.08 -2.52 -7.93
N VAL A 49 2.90 -2.43 -8.53
CA VAL A 49 2.62 -3.10 -9.82
C VAL A 49 3.53 -2.57 -10.93
N THR A 50 3.83 -1.27 -10.95
CA THR A 50 4.75 -0.72 -11.97
C THR A 50 6.20 -1.18 -11.78
N GLU A 51 6.65 -1.53 -10.58
CA GLU A 51 7.96 -2.17 -10.34
C GLU A 51 8.02 -3.55 -11.00
N HIS A 52 6.96 -4.34 -10.87
CA HIS A 52 6.83 -5.62 -11.57
C HIS A 52 6.87 -5.46 -13.09
N ILE A 53 6.18 -4.45 -13.64
CA ILE A 53 6.21 -4.13 -15.06
C ILE A 53 7.60 -3.68 -15.51
N HIS A 54 8.31 -2.90 -14.69
CA HIS A 54 9.68 -2.48 -14.98
C HIS A 54 10.62 -3.68 -15.03
N THR A 55 10.46 -4.65 -14.15
CA THR A 55 11.22 -5.92 -14.19
C THR A 55 11.02 -6.67 -15.51
N VAL A 56 9.79 -6.66 -16.06
CA VAL A 56 9.55 -7.21 -17.40
C VAL A 56 10.31 -6.43 -18.49
N ALA A 57 10.30 -5.09 -18.42
CA ALA A 57 11.00 -4.27 -19.40
C ALA A 57 12.52 -4.56 -19.41
N LEU A 58 13.13 -4.68 -18.21
CA LEU A 58 14.55 -5.02 -18.07
C LEU A 58 14.87 -6.42 -18.60
N ALA A 59 13.99 -7.39 -18.41
CA ALA A 59 14.18 -8.75 -18.89
C ALA A 59 13.94 -8.89 -20.41
N ALA A 60 13.05 -8.07 -20.98
CA ALA A 60 12.65 -8.20 -22.38
C ALA A 60 13.53 -7.40 -23.37
N PHE A 61 14.12 -6.30 -22.93
CA PHE A 61 14.84 -5.37 -23.80
C PHE A 61 16.25 -5.09 -23.28
N SER A 62 17.23 -5.09 -24.21
CA SER A 62 18.62 -4.77 -23.87
C SER A 62 18.93 -3.27 -23.93
N ALA A 63 18.17 -2.49 -24.69
CA ALA A 63 18.40 -1.06 -24.87
C ALA A 63 17.50 -0.24 -23.93
N ASP A 64 18.08 0.66 -23.17
CA ASP A 64 17.38 1.50 -22.19
C ASP A 64 16.24 2.32 -22.82
N GLU A 65 16.43 2.79 -24.04
CA GLU A 65 15.38 3.55 -24.76
C GLU A 65 14.13 2.70 -25.00
N LEU A 66 14.31 1.42 -25.43
CA LEU A 66 13.20 0.50 -25.64
C LEU A 66 12.53 0.11 -24.33
N GLN A 67 13.31 -0.13 -23.28
CA GLN A 67 12.80 -0.40 -21.92
C GLN A 67 11.89 0.74 -21.47
N ASN A 68 12.38 1.97 -21.53
CA ASN A 68 11.64 3.16 -21.08
C ASN A 68 10.39 3.41 -21.93
N LYS A 69 10.48 3.26 -23.25
CA LYS A 69 9.35 3.43 -24.18
C LYS A 69 8.24 2.43 -23.87
N TRP A 70 8.59 1.15 -23.78
CA TRP A 70 7.62 0.10 -23.48
C TRP A 70 7.04 0.25 -22.08
N PHE A 71 7.86 0.51 -21.06
CA PHE A 71 7.42 0.72 -19.70
C PHE A 71 6.40 1.86 -19.58
N ASN A 72 6.65 2.99 -20.24
CA ASN A 72 5.71 4.11 -20.23
C ASN A 72 4.38 3.76 -20.92
N GLN A 73 4.43 2.99 -22.01
CA GLN A 73 3.23 2.50 -22.67
C GLN A 73 2.45 1.52 -21.77
N ALA A 74 3.13 0.57 -21.16
CA ALA A 74 2.55 -0.41 -20.24
C ALA A 74 1.85 0.27 -19.04
N ARG A 75 2.48 1.30 -18.44
CA ARG A 75 1.85 2.11 -17.38
C ARG A 75 0.58 2.83 -17.83
N ARG A 76 0.55 3.32 -19.07
CA ARG A 76 -0.66 3.96 -19.63
C ARG A 76 -1.78 2.94 -19.81
N LEU A 77 -1.49 1.77 -20.36
CA LEU A 77 -2.46 0.68 -20.49
C LEU A 77 -3.07 0.31 -19.15
N LEU A 78 -2.22 0.14 -18.14
CA LEU A 78 -2.65 -0.21 -16.79
C LEU A 78 -3.57 0.87 -16.18
N LYS A 79 -3.19 2.15 -16.28
CA LYS A 79 -4.03 3.27 -15.79
C LYS A 79 -5.38 3.36 -16.49
N ASN A 80 -5.42 3.02 -17.77
CA ASN A 80 -6.64 3.09 -18.59
C ASN A 80 -7.54 1.85 -18.41
N GLY A 81 -7.23 0.94 -17.49
CA GLY A 81 -8.01 -0.27 -17.24
C GLY A 81 -7.79 -1.38 -18.26
N GLN A 82 -6.72 -1.29 -19.06
CA GLN A 82 -6.37 -2.26 -20.11
C GLN A 82 -5.37 -3.30 -19.59
N ALA A 83 -5.56 -3.78 -18.37
CA ALA A 83 -4.66 -4.74 -17.73
C ALA A 83 -4.61 -6.10 -18.48
N GLN A 84 -5.71 -6.52 -19.09
CA GLN A 84 -5.75 -7.73 -19.91
C GLN A 84 -4.85 -7.59 -21.15
N THR A 85 -4.97 -6.49 -21.88
CA THR A 85 -4.12 -6.20 -23.06
C THR A 85 -2.63 -6.14 -22.67
N LEU A 86 -2.33 -5.52 -21.52
CA LEU A 86 -0.97 -5.49 -21.00
C LEU A 86 -0.44 -6.90 -20.72
N LEU A 87 -1.25 -7.76 -20.09
CA LEU A 87 -0.86 -9.15 -19.79
C LEU A 87 -0.58 -9.95 -21.05
N GLU A 88 -1.36 -9.75 -22.12
CA GLU A 88 -1.14 -10.38 -23.41
C GLU A 88 0.17 -9.93 -24.07
N GLN A 89 0.49 -8.63 -24.00
CA GLN A 89 1.79 -8.11 -24.47
C GLN A 89 2.96 -8.72 -23.68
N ILE A 90 2.85 -8.85 -22.37
CA ILE A 90 3.89 -9.47 -21.53
C ILE A 90 4.08 -10.95 -21.91
N LYS A 91 3.00 -11.69 -22.15
CA LYS A 91 3.07 -13.09 -22.59
C LYS A 91 3.75 -13.22 -23.98
N ALA A 92 3.51 -12.27 -24.89
CA ALA A 92 4.20 -12.24 -26.17
C ALA A 92 5.71 -12.01 -26.00
N LEU A 93 6.12 -11.06 -25.16
CA LEU A 93 7.53 -10.82 -24.83
C LEU A 93 8.21 -12.03 -24.19
N ARG A 94 7.52 -12.73 -23.30
CA ARG A 94 7.98 -13.97 -22.67
C ARG A 94 8.38 -15.03 -23.71
N ASN A 95 7.61 -15.17 -24.78
CA ASN A 95 7.88 -16.16 -25.84
C ASN A 95 9.11 -15.82 -26.68
N LEU A 96 9.57 -14.57 -26.67
CA LEU A 96 10.75 -14.09 -27.38
C LEU A 96 12.01 -14.07 -26.49
N ALA A 97 11.84 -14.22 -25.18
CA ALA A 97 12.92 -14.14 -24.21
C ALA A 97 13.73 -15.44 -24.14
N ASN A 98 15.01 -15.34 -23.76
CA ASN A 98 15.85 -16.50 -23.44
C ASN A 98 15.34 -17.20 -22.16
N SER A 99 15.92 -18.39 -21.89
CA SER A 99 15.50 -19.26 -20.77
C SER A 99 15.47 -18.56 -19.40
N ASP A 100 16.45 -17.71 -19.09
CA ASP A 100 16.54 -17.09 -17.76
C ASP A 100 15.59 -15.89 -17.66
N ASN A 101 15.53 -15.06 -18.69
CA ASN A 101 14.60 -13.93 -18.77
C ASN A 101 13.13 -14.41 -18.82
N SER A 102 12.84 -15.54 -19.46
CA SER A 102 11.49 -16.10 -19.48
C SER A 102 11.00 -16.48 -18.09
N LYS A 103 11.84 -17.03 -17.21
CA LYS A 103 11.49 -17.34 -15.81
C LYS A 103 11.17 -16.08 -15.02
N ILE A 104 11.98 -15.02 -15.22
CA ILE A 104 11.71 -13.71 -14.57
C ILE A 104 10.35 -13.18 -15.01
N ILE A 105 10.06 -13.20 -16.30
CA ILE A 105 8.79 -12.74 -16.87
C ILE A 105 7.61 -13.61 -16.38
N ASP A 106 7.79 -14.93 -16.27
CA ASP A 106 6.75 -15.84 -15.77
C ASP A 106 6.32 -15.51 -14.34
N CYS A 107 7.25 -15.11 -13.48
CA CYS A 107 6.92 -14.63 -12.13
C CYS A 107 6.00 -13.39 -12.17
N GLN A 108 6.29 -12.45 -13.09
CA GLN A 108 5.50 -11.22 -13.23
C GLN A 108 4.12 -11.51 -13.85
N ILE A 109 4.03 -12.42 -14.81
CA ILE A 109 2.77 -12.90 -15.39
C ILE A 109 1.89 -13.48 -14.29
N ASN A 110 2.43 -14.34 -13.42
CA ASN A 110 1.68 -14.95 -12.33
C ASN A 110 1.14 -13.90 -11.35
N TYR A 111 1.96 -12.92 -10.98
CA TYR A 111 1.55 -11.81 -10.11
C TYR A 111 0.41 -10.99 -10.74
N LEU A 112 0.57 -10.54 -11.98
CA LEU A 112 -0.43 -9.74 -12.69
C LEU A 112 -1.72 -10.53 -12.96
N THR A 113 -1.61 -11.82 -13.28
CA THR A 113 -2.77 -12.69 -13.48
C THR A 113 -3.59 -12.80 -12.20
N LYS A 114 -2.96 -13.03 -11.04
CA LYS A 114 -3.66 -13.03 -9.75
C LYS A 114 -4.36 -11.70 -9.48
N GLY A 115 -3.68 -10.58 -9.74
CA GLY A 115 -4.25 -9.25 -9.59
C GLY A 115 -5.47 -9.03 -10.47
N LEU A 116 -5.39 -9.44 -11.73
CA LEU A 116 -6.46 -9.32 -12.72
C LEU A 116 -7.67 -10.20 -12.36
N THR A 117 -7.43 -11.48 -12.07
CA THR A 117 -8.48 -12.44 -11.69
C THR A 117 -9.26 -11.99 -10.45
N ASN A 118 -8.59 -11.35 -9.50
CA ASN A 118 -9.21 -10.81 -8.29
C ASN A 118 -9.79 -9.38 -8.47
N GLY A 119 -9.79 -8.83 -9.68
CA GLY A 119 -10.34 -7.49 -9.98
C GLY A 119 -9.53 -6.34 -9.38
N ARG A 120 -8.27 -6.56 -8.95
CA ARG A 120 -7.45 -5.60 -8.20
C ARG A 120 -6.56 -4.72 -9.08
N LEU A 121 -6.73 -4.75 -10.38
CA LEU A 121 -6.01 -3.90 -11.36
C LEU A 121 -6.91 -2.87 -12.04
N ASN A 122 -8.09 -2.59 -11.50
CA ASN A 122 -9.04 -1.66 -12.10
C ASN A 122 -8.77 -0.20 -11.67
N TYR A 123 -7.62 0.33 -12.08
CA TYR A 123 -7.23 1.71 -11.74
C TYR A 123 -8.08 2.76 -12.43
N ALA A 124 -8.64 2.46 -13.61
CA ALA A 124 -9.53 3.39 -14.31
C ALA A 124 -10.77 3.70 -13.47
N LEU A 125 -11.44 2.68 -12.93
CA LEU A 125 -12.60 2.86 -12.06
C LEU A 125 -12.24 3.70 -10.81
N VAL A 126 -11.16 3.33 -10.12
CA VAL A 126 -10.75 4.02 -8.89
C VAL A 126 -10.39 5.49 -9.16
N SER A 127 -9.74 5.77 -10.30
CA SER A 127 -9.43 7.14 -10.74
C SER A 127 -10.68 7.95 -11.07
N GLN A 128 -11.70 7.35 -11.70
CA GLN A 128 -13.00 7.99 -11.98
C GLN A 128 -13.72 8.37 -10.67
N LEU A 129 -13.57 7.56 -9.63
CA LEU A 129 -14.08 7.83 -8.29
C LEU A 129 -13.25 8.88 -7.52
N LYS A 130 -12.20 9.43 -8.14
CA LYS A 130 -11.24 10.38 -7.52
C LYS A 130 -10.57 9.82 -6.27
N LEU A 131 -10.41 8.50 -6.20
CA LEU A 131 -9.70 7.81 -5.14
C LEU A 131 -8.23 7.61 -5.53
N PRO A 132 -7.30 7.53 -4.55
CA PRO A 132 -5.89 7.29 -4.81
C PRO A 132 -5.68 5.90 -5.42
N ILE A 133 -4.69 5.75 -6.30
CA ILE A 133 -4.34 4.46 -6.93
C ILE A 133 -3.07 3.83 -6.34
N GLY A 134 -2.43 4.50 -5.40
CA GLY A 134 -1.20 4.02 -4.77
C GLY A 134 -1.03 4.53 -3.36
N SER A 135 -0.11 3.91 -2.62
CA SER A 135 0.19 4.15 -1.20
C SER A 135 1.12 5.33 -0.94
N GLY A 136 1.43 6.16 -1.93
CA GLY A 136 2.42 7.24 -1.80
C GLY A 136 2.18 8.18 -0.61
N ALA A 137 0.92 8.43 -0.24
CA ALA A 137 0.57 9.19 0.95
C ALA A 137 0.99 8.44 2.24
N ILE A 138 0.80 7.12 2.28
CA ILE A 138 1.21 6.26 3.41
C ILE A 138 2.73 6.19 3.49
N GLU A 139 3.43 6.04 2.38
CA GLU A 139 4.91 6.04 2.33
C GLU A 139 5.48 7.37 2.82
N SER A 140 4.89 8.50 2.40
CA SER A 140 5.25 9.83 2.89
C SER A 140 5.03 9.94 4.40
N LEU A 141 3.91 9.45 4.92
CA LEU A 141 3.61 9.44 6.34
C LEU A 141 4.60 8.55 7.12
N ILE A 142 4.88 7.34 6.64
CA ILE A 142 5.87 6.44 7.24
C ILE A 142 7.25 7.10 7.24
N ARG A 143 7.66 7.75 6.16
CA ARG A 143 8.90 8.50 6.13
C ARG A 143 8.96 9.54 7.24
N GLN A 144 7.92 10.35 7.40
CA GLN A 144 7.85 11.42 8.39
C GLN A 144 7.74 10.88 9.83
N VAL A 145 6.83 9.94 10.07
CA VAL A 145 6.55 9.44 11.42
C VAL A 145 7.64 8.50 11.92
N VAL A 146 8.09 7.59 11.06
CA VAL A 146 9.03 6.50 11.43
C VAL A 146 10.45 6.82 11.01
N ASN A 147 10.69 6.93 9.68
CA ASN A 147 12.06 6.87 9.15
C ASN A 147 12.93 8.03 9.61
N LEU A 148 12.42 9.26 9.55
CA LEU A 148 13.20 10.46 9.91
C LEU A 148 13.58 10.51 11.39
N ARG A 149 12.80 9.87 12.26
CA ARG A 149 13.06 9.92 13.70
C ARG A 149 13.64 8.63 14.24
N MET A 150 13.13 7.49 13.80
CA MET A 150 13.42 6.20 14.43
C MET A 150 14.50 5.40 13.72
N LYS A 151 14.68 5.60 12.40
CA LYS A 151 15.74 4.96 11.62
C LYS A 151 16.96 5.86 11.52
N GLY A 152 18.15 5.26 11.46
CA GLY A 152 19.43 5.93 11.28
C GLY A 152 20.54 5.22 12.04
N ASN A 153 21.79 5.53 11.68
CA ASN A 153 22.98 4.92 12.31
C ASN A 153 23.02 5.25 13.81
N GLY A 154 23.28 4.24 14.64
CA GLY A 154 23.35 4.39 16.09
C GLY A 154 22.00 4.61 16.80
N LYS A 155 20.87 4.50 16.12
CA LYS A 155 19.55 4.60 16.76
C LYS A 155 19.02 3.22 17.11
N PHE A 156 19.09 2.90 18.40
CA PHE A 156 18.52 1.68 18.97
C PHE A 156 17.37 2.05 19.90
N TRP A 157 16.28 1.32 19.81
CA TRP A 157 15.06 1.59 20.57
C TRP A 157 14.66 0.35 21.36
N LEU A 158 14.41 0.53 22.66
CA LEU A 158 13.63 -0.44 23.41
C LEU A 158 12.19 -0.44 22.85
N LYS A 159 11.56 -1.62 22.76
CA LYS A 159 10.22 -1.78 22.19
C LYS A 159 9.22 -0.77 22.74
N ASN A 160 9.11 -0.67 24.05
CA ASN A 160 8.16 0.25 24.71
C ASN A 160 8.43 1.71 24.37
N ASN A 161 9.70 2.12 24.32
CA ASN A 161 10.07 3.50 23.95
C ASN A 161 9.78 3.79 22.48
N ALA A 162 9.95 2.79 21.61
CA ALA A 162 9.60 2.91 20.19
C ALA A 162 8.08 3.11 20.02
N GLU A 163 7.27 2.32 20.71
CA GLU A 163 5.81 2.44 20.68
C GLU A 163 5.32 3.79 21.18
N LEU A 164 5.85 4.26 22.31
CA LEU A 164 5.54 5.58 22.85
C LEU A 164 5.92 6.72 21.90
N MET A 165 7.11 6.64 21.29
CA MET A 165 7.58 7.63 20.31
C MET A 165 6.70 7.64 19.07
N LEU A 166 6.32 6.47 18.55
CA LEU A 166 5.41 6.35 17.42
C LEU A 166 4.05 6.96 17.74
N HIS A 167 3.50 6.64 18.90
CA HIS A 167 2.21 7.19 19.34
C HIS A 167 2.27 8.72 19.42
N ALA A 168 3.27 9.28 20.08
CA ALA A 168 3.45 10.73 20.19
C ALA A 168 3.57 11.40 18.81
N ARG A 169 4.34 10.81 17.87
CA ARG A 169 4.48 11.33 16.51
C ARG A 169 3.18 11.25 15.71
N CYS A 170 2.43 10.17 15.85
CA CYS A 170 1.11 10.06 15.22
C CYS A 170 0.16 11.17 15.70
N GLN A 171 0.13 11.46 17.02
CA GLN A 171 -0.67 12.55 17.56
C GLN A 171 -0.21 13.93 17.05
N TRP A 172 1.10 14.12 16.93
CA TRP A 172 1.65 15.36 16.34
C TRP A 172 1.19 15.57 14.89
N PHE A 173 1.35 14.57 14.03
CA PHE A 173 0.98 14.67 12.61
C PHE A 173 -0.54 14.69 12.37
N ALA A 174 -1.33 14.13 13.30
CA ALA A 174 -2.78 14.21 13.28
C ALA A 174 -3.33 15.57 13.77
N GLY A 175 -2.47 16.52 14.19
CA GLY A 175 -2.89 17.79 14.75
C GLY A 175 -3.45 17.71 16.17
N ASN A 176 -3.36 16.55 16.81
CA ASN A 176 -3.93 16.31 18.16
C ASN A 176 -2.93 16.54 19.30
N TRP A 177 -1.80 17.20 19.04
CA TRP A 177 -0.70 17.31 19.98
C TRP A 177 -1.10 17.95 21.33
N LYS A 178 -1.85 19.06 21.27
CA LYS A 178 -2.30 19.75 22.48
C LYS A 178 -3.19 18.83 23.33
N HIS A 179 -4.19 18.20 22.75
CA HIS A 179 -5.08 17.27 23.43
C HIS A 179 -4.32 16.08 24.04
N PHE A 180 -3.32 15.55 23.30
CA PHE A 180 -2.44 14.50 23.81
C PHE A 180 -1.66 14.94 25.03
N CYS A 181 -1.00 16.12 25.00
CA CYS A 181 -0.28 16.65 26.14
C CYS A 181 -1.19 16.87 27.36
N ASP A 182 -2.35 17.48 27.16
CA ASP A 182 -3.32 17.73 28.22
C ASP A 182 -3.78 16.42 28.87
N SER A 183 -4.03 15.37 28.09
CA SER A 183 -4.42 14.05 28.59
C SER A 183 -3.33 13.38 29.44
N VAL A 184 -2.06 13.48 28.99
CA VAL A 184 -0.90 12.92 29.73
C VAL A 184 -0.69 13.66 31.05
N ILE A 185 -0.80 15.00 31.04
CA ILE A 185 -0.66 15.82 32.25
C ILE A 185 -1.78 15.49 33.25
N THR A 186 -3.03 15.46 32.79
CA THR A 186 -4.20 15.14 33.62
C THR A 186 -4.10 13.74 34.23
N ALA A 187 -3.62 12.75 33.50
CA ALA A 187 -3.43 11.39 33.99
C ALA A 187 -2.36 11.30 35.09
N ARG A 188 -1.33 12.18 35.05
CA ARG A 188 -0.29 12.23 36.07
C ARG A 188 -0.69 13.01 37.36
N ILE A 189 -1.61 13.97 37.21
CA ILE A 189 -2.08 14.79 38.32
C ILE A 189 -3.17 14.09 39.16
N ARG A 190 -3.87 13.09 38.59
CA ARG A 190 -4.83 12.29 39.35
C ARG A 190 -4.07 11.44 40.36
N PRO A 191 -4.27 11.65 41.69
CA PRO A 191 -3.68 10.79 42.68
C PRO A 191 -4.20 9.36 42.45
N ALA A 192 -3.29 8.38 42.59
CA ALA A 192 -3.69 6.99 42.61
C ALA A 192 -4.76 6.83 43.69
N THR A 193 -5.99 6.50 43.32
CA THR A 193 -7.02 6.10 44.27
C THR A 193 -6.51 4.85 44.97
N VAL A 194 -6.02 5.02 46.18
CA VAL A 194 -5.70 3.90 47.08
C VAL A 194 -7.02 3.21 47.33
N SER A 195 -7.23 2.03 46.67
CA SER A 195 -8.31 1.13 47.05
C SER A 195 -8.01 0.61 48.45
N ALA A 196 -8.83 1.02 49.41
CA ALA A 196 -8.89 0.45 50.72
C ALA A 196 -9.39 -0.99 50.70
#